data_f829bc9c7bc8693c34b0bd84cec5d1b9
#
_entry.id   f829bc9c7bc8693c34b0bd84cec5d1b9
#
_cell.length_a   1.000
_cell.length_b   1.000
_cell.length_c   1.000
_cell.angle_alpha   90.00
_cell.angle_beta   90.00
_cell.angle_gamma   90.00
#
_symmetry.space_group_name_H-M   'P 1'
#
loop_
_entity.id
_entity.type
_entity.pdbx_description
1 polymer ?
#
loop_
_entity_poly.entity_id
_entity_poly.type
_entity_poly.pdbx_seq_one_letter_code
_entity_poly.pdbx_strand_id
1 'polypeptide(L)'
;MRRLFLIVTALMLALAGPAQADPLAGLSKSERADTLRFAVNNSLFTLYHEVGHLLIDRLKLPLLGREEDAADNMATWMLLQKRTPDANQALEDAASGWMISGKIYGDAYDDEDYAAGYTPDRHRSMQIVCLMVGADGPAFRPVANSYSMQADRQRSCHFDYEVLDRSMRALLDNPGTGTQVDVRYHNGGQRLRTAERIFRSSGIFDSVAEEVRRGYRMEGRVKFTARRCGEPNAFYDPETVEVIFCYELVQDFLQMYVDELPEISRK
;
A
#
# COMPACT_ATOMS: atom_id res chain seq x y z
N MET A 1 45.94 2.15 56.90
CA MET A 1 45.75 2.51 55.44
C MET A 1 44.31 2.27 55.05
N ARG A 2 43.50 3.32 55.10
CA ARG A 2 42.03 3.28 54.69
C ARG A 2 41.97 3.52 53.22
N ARG A 3 41.48 2.54 52.43
CA ARG A 3 41.19 2.71 51.02
C ARG A 3 39.76 3.29 50.85
N LEU A 4 39.73 4.51 50.37
CA LEU A 4 38.45 5.21 49.96
C LEU A 4 37.97 4.62 48.65
N PHE A 5 36.81 3.96 48.66
CA PHE A 5 36.10 3.57 47.42
C PHE A 5 35.24 4.74 46.97
N LEU A 6 35.61 5.37 45.86
CA LEU A 6 34.80 6.34 45.16
C LEU A 6 33.77 5.56 44.30
N ILE A 7 32.51 5.65 44.70
CA ILE A 7 31.36 5.15 43.91
C ILE A 7 31.07 6.22 42.87
N VAL A 8 31.43 5.96 41.61
CA VAL A 8 31.01 6.77 40.47
C VAL A 8 29.62 6.31 40.05
N THR A 9 28.59 7.06 40.45
CA THR A 9 27.21 6.90 39.97
C THR A 9 27.14 7.45 38.56
N ALA A 10 27.20 6.60 37.54
CA ALA A 10 26.91 6.96 36.16
C ALA A 10 25.41 7.23 36.02
N LEU A 11 25.05 8.50 35.89
CA LEU A 11 23.71 8.96 35.58
C LEU A 11 23.46 8.63 34.10
N MET A 12 22.76 7.54 33.84
CA MET A 12 22.25 7.24 32.47
C MET A 12 21.15 8.23 32.16
N LEU A 13 21.49 9.32 31.46
CA LEU A 13 20.53 10.14 30.76
C LEU A 13 19.96 9.28 29.63
N ALA A 14 18.75 8.77 29.83
CA ALA A 14 17.95 8.24 28.74
C ALA A 14 17.69 9.38 27.75
N LEU A 15 18.42 9.38 26.63
CA LEU A 15 18.12 10.23 25.49
C LEU A 15 16.75 9.79 24.93
N ALA A 16 15.70 10.38 25.47
CA ALA A 16 14.40 10.36 24.80
C ALA A 16 14.59 11.08 23.46
N GLY A 17 14.70 10.31 22.37
CA GLY A 17 14.69 10.88 21.03
C GLY A 17 13.46 11.77 20.87
N PRO A 18 13.50 12.82 20.03
CA PRO A 18 12.39 13.73 19.84
C PRO A 18 11.12 12.92 19.58
N ALA A 19 10.08 13.23 20.34
CA ALA A 19 8.75 12.68 20.09
C ALA A 19 8.38 13.12 18.68
N GLN A 20 8.18 12.18 17.77
CA GLN A 20 7.76 12.48 16.40
C GLN A 20 6.42 13.20 16.50
N ALA A 21 6.34 14.41 15.95
CA ALA A 21 5.12 15.21 15.99
C ALA A 21 3.97 14.44 15.32
N ASP A 22 2.75 14.61 15.83
CA ASP A 22 1.56 14.03 15.17
C ASP A 22 1.42 14.68 13.78
N PRO A 23 1.53 13.93 12.67
CA PRO A 23 1.47 14.49 11.32
C PRO A 23 0.14 15.20 11.03
N LEU A 24 -0.89 14.94 11.83
CA LEU A 24 -2.20 15.59 11.70
C LEU A 24 -2.32 16.88 12.53
N ALA A 25 -1.28 17.28 13.27
CA ALA A 25 -1.32 18.49 14.08
C ALA A 25 -1.33 19.75 13.20
N GLY A 26 -2.22 20.68 13.52
CA GLY A 26 -2.30 21.97 12.82
C GLY A 26 -3.07 21.95 11.48
N LEU A 27 -3.48 20.79 10.98
CA LEU A 27 -4.28 20.69 9.76
C LEU A 27 -5.70 21.19 9.97
N SER A 28 -6.25 21.88 8.96
CA SER A 28 -7.67 22.18 8.88
C SER A 28 -8.52 20.88 8.84
N LYS A 29 -9.82 21.00 9.04
CA LYS A 29 -10.72 19.84 9.00
C LYS A 29 -10.71 19.14 7.65
N SER A 30 -10.62 19.89 6.54
CA SER A 30 -10.57 19.33 5.19
C SER A 30 -9.24 18.62 4.94
N GLU A 31 -8.10 19.30 5.17
CA GLU A 31 -6.77 18.73 5.00
C GLU A 31 -6.60 17.46 5.82
N ARG A 32 -7.10 17.44 7.06
CA ARG A 32 -7.09 16.25 7.89
C ARG A 32 -7.90 15.11 7.29
N ALA A 33 -9.10 15.38 6.76
CA ALA A 33 -9.94 14.36 6.13
C ALA A 33 -9.26 13.77 4.88
N ASP A 34 -8.69 14.65 4.04
CA ASP A 34 -7.97 14.24 2.83
C ASP A 34 -6.70 13.43 3.15
N THR A 35 -5.93 13.86 4.15
CA THR A 35 -4.74 13.12 4.63
C THR A 35 -5.12 11.73 5.14
N LEU A 36 -6.18 11.62 5.93
CA LEU A 36 -6.66 10.33 6.44
C LEU A 36 -7.15 9.42 5.31
N ARG A 37 -7.94 9.95 4.37
CA ARG A 37 -8.40 9.21 3.19
C ARG A 37 -7.22 8.68 2.38
N PHE A 38 -6.27 9.56 2.04
CA PHE A 38 -5.07 9.20 1.28
C PHE A 38 -4.29 8.07 1.96
N ALA A 39 -4.01 8.18 3.25
CA ALA A 39 -3.25 7.16 3.97
C ALA A 39 -3.99 5.82 4.05
N VAL A 40 -5.30 5.84 4.28
CA VAL A 40 -6.13 4.62 4.31
C VAL A 40 -6.20 3.98 2.93
N ASN A 41 -6.39 4.75 1.86
CA ASN A 41 -6.50 4.24 0.51
C ASN A 41 -5.19 3.69 -0.03
N ASN A 42 -4.04 4.32 0.25
CA ASN A 42 -2.74 3.75 -0.06
C ASN A 42 -2.48 2.46 0.73
N SER A 43 -2.86 2.42 2.02
CA SER A 43 -2.79 1.20 2.82
C SER A 43 -3.67 0.08 2.24
N LEU A 44 -4.85 0.41 1.74
CA LEU A 44 -5.76 -0.55 1.10
C LEU A 44 -5.16 -1.11 -0.20
N PHE A 45 -4.61 -0.25 -1.06
CA PHE A 45 -3.93 -0.69 -2.28
C PHE A 45 -2.76 -1.62 -1.96
N THR A 46 -1.91 -1.24 -0.99
CA THR A 46 -0.79 -2.07 -0.54
C THR A 46 -1.28 -3.43 -0.01
N LEU A 47 -2.36 -3.47 0.76
CA LEU A 47 -2.93 -4.75 1.22
C LEU A 47 -3.35 -5.65 0.06
N TYR A 48 -3.95 -5.10 -1.00
CA TYR A 48 -4.29 -5.89 -2.19
C TYR A 48 -3.05 -6.33 -2.96
N HIS A 49 -2.01 -5.52 -2.97
CA HIS A 49 -0.71 -5.90 -3.53
C HIS A 49 -0.14 -7.12 -2.79
N GLU A 50 -0.10 -7.11 -1.46
CA GLU A 50 0.36 -8.25 -0.66
C GLU A 50 -0.56 -9.48 -0.81
N VAL A 51 -1.85 -9.28 -1.00
CA VAL A 51 -2.77 -10.36 -1.37
C VAL A 51 -2.43 -10.89 -2.77
N GLY A 52 -1.97 -10.05 -3.69
CA GLY A 52 -1.44 -10.48 -4.99
C GLY A 52 -0.33 -11.51 -4.83
N HIS A 53 0.71 -11.21 -4.04
CA HIS A 53 1.79 -12.16 -3.72
C HIS A 53 1.28 -13.45 -3.06
N LEU A 54 0.39 -13.32 -2.08
CA LEU A 54 -0.26 -14.46 -1.43
C LEU A 54 -0.95 -15.38 -2.46
N LEU A 55 -1.73 -14.82 -3.39
CA LEU A 55 -2.45 -15.60 -4.40
C LEU A 55 -1.50 -16.23 -5.41
N ILE A 56 -0.49 -15.50 -5.86
CA ILE A 56 0.55 -16.02 -6.77
C ILE A 56 1.21 -17.25 -6.15
N ASP A 57 1.65 -17.15 -4.89
CA ASP A 57 2.28 -18.27 -4.20
C ASP A 57 1.29 -19.42 -3.94
N ARG A 58 0.16 -19.15 -3.30
CA ARG A 58 -0.72 -20.21 -2.80
C ARG A 58 -1.52 -20.91 -3.89
N LEU A 59 -1.87 -20.22 -4.95
CA LEU A 59 -2.56 -20.80 -6.11
C LEU A 59 -1.59 -21.24 -7.22
N LYS A 60 -0.26 -21.02 -7.02
CA LYS A 60 0.77 -21.35 -8.00
C LYS A 60 0.49 -20.73 -9.37
N LEU A 61 0.15 -19.43 -9.35
CA LEU A 61 -0.21 -18.73 -10.58
C LEU A 61 1.02 -18.60 -11.49
N PRO A 62 0.89 -18.88 -12.80
CA PRO A 62 2.00 -18.70 -13.73
C PRO A 62 2.27 -17.23 -13.98
N LEU A 63 3.52 -16.81 -13.86
CA LEU A 63 3.97 -15.45 -14.14
C LEU A 63 4.90 -15.46 -15.36
N LEU A 64 4.71 -14.48 -16.25
CA LEU A 64 5.54 -14.25 -17.43
C LEU A 64 6.33 -12.93 -17.34
N GLY A 65 6.41 -12.35 -16.15
CA GLY A 65 7.07 -11.07 -15.90
C GLY A 65 7.48 -10.93 -14.45
N ARG A 66 7.70 -9.70 -14.02
CA ARG A 66 8.04 -9.38 -12.64
C ARG A 66 6.83 -9.64 -11.73
N GLU A 67 7.07 -10.24 -10.59
CA GLU A 67 6.02 -10.53 -9.62
C GLU A 67 5.42 -9.25 -9.02
N GLU A 68 6.25 -8.22 -8.79
CA GLU A 68 5.81 -6.91 -8.31
C GLU A 68 4.80 -6.25 -9.26
N ASP A 69 5.09 -6.28 -10.57
CA ASP A 69 4.16 -5.73 -11.58
C ASP A 69 2.85 -6.53 -11.63
N ALA A 70 2.94 -7.84 -11.44
CA ALA A 70 1.76 -8.70 -11.37
C ALA A 70 0.93 -8.40 -10.12
N ALA A 71 1.54 -8.22 -8.96
CA ALA A 71 0.87 -7.87 -7.72
C ALA A 71 0.16 -6.50 -7.80
N ASP A 72 0.81 -5.48 -8.39
CA ASP A 72 0.19 -4.17 -8.67
C ASP A 72 -1.01 -4.27 -9.61
N ASN A 73 -0.87 -5.05 -10.69
CA ASN A 73 -1.94 -5.27 -11.65
C ASN A 73 -3.12 -6.01 -10.99
N MET A 74 -2.85 -6.99 -10.13
CA MET A 74 -3.86 -7.71 -9.36
C MET A 74 -4.57 -6.77 -8.38
N ALA A 75 -3.84 -5.96 -7.61
CA ALA A 75 -4.41 -4.97 -6.70
C ALA A 75 -5.33 -3.98 -7.45
N THR A 76 -4.85 -3.45 -8.57
CA THR A 76 -5.62 -2.53 -9.41
C THR A 76 -6.88 -3.19 -9.94
N TRP A 77 -6.76 -4.42 -10.47
CA TRP A 77 -7.91 -5.16 -11.01
C TRP A 77 -8.93 -5.48 -9.93
N MET A 78 -8.52 -5.94 -8.74
CA MET A 78 -9.43 -6.26 -7.64
C MET A 78 -10.23 -5.02 -7.20
N LEU A 79 -9.60 -3.86 -7.11
CA LEU A 79 -10.29 -2.61 -6.79
C LEU A 79 -11.25 -2.18 -7.89
N LEU A 80 -10.86 -2.30 -9.17
CA LEU A 80 -11.74 -2.01 -10.31
C LEU A 80 -12.99 -2.91 -10.34
N GLN A 81 -12.87 -4.19 -9.94
CA GLN A 81 -14.02 -5.10 -9.88
C GLN A 81 -15.07 -4.69 -8.84
N LYS A 82 -14.71 -3.90 -7.83
CA LYS A 82 -15.67 -3.41 -6.83
C LYS A 82 -16.69 -2.43 -7.40
N ARG A 83 -16.33 -1.66 -8.43
CA ARG A 83 -17.21 -0.70 -9.12
C ARG A 83 -17.91 0.29 -8.17
N THR A 84 -17.19 0.75 -7.15
CA THR A 84 -17.68 1.71 -6.16
C THR A 84 -16.89 3.01 -6.22
N PRO A 85 -17.50 4.17 -5.89
CA PRO A 85 -16.77 5.43 -5.80
C PRO A 85 -15.56 5.35 -4.85
N ASP A 86 -15.69 4.65 -3.73
CA ASP A 86 -14.60 4.51 -2.76
C ASP A 86 -13.42 3.72 -3.33
N ALA A 87 -13.68 2.64 -4.08
CA ALA A 87 -12.62 1.87 -4.74
C ALA A 87 -11.95 2.68 -5.86
N ASN A 88 -12.71 3.47 -6.61
CA ASN A 88 -12.17 4.39 -7.60
C ASN A 88 -11.27 5.43 -6.95
N GLN A 89 -11.71 6.06 -5.85
CA GLN A 89 -10.91 7.00 -5.08
C GLN A 89 -9.66 6.35 -4.49
N ALA A 90 -9.74 5.08 -4.05
CA ALA A 90 -8.58 4.35 -3.56
C ALA A 90 -7.52 4.16 -4.66
N LEU A 91 -7.91 3.90 -5.90
CA LEU A 91 -7.00 3.82 -7.03
C LEU A 91 -6.38 5.18 -7.40
N GLU A 92 -7.17 6.26 -7.35
CA GLU A 92 -6.65 7.61 -7.57
C GLU A 92 -5.62 8.01 -6.51
N ASP A 93 -5.92 7.73 -5.23
CA ASP A 93 -5.01 8.00 -4.12
C ASP A 93 -3.74 7.11 -4.21
N ALA A 94 -3.87 5.83 -4.64
CA ALA A 94 -2.72 4.94 -4.85
C ALA A 94 -1.82 5.42 -5.99
N ALA A 95 -2.40 5.80 -7.14
CA ALA A 95 -1.63 6.37 -8.24
C ALA A 95 -0.91 7.66 -7.82
N SER A 96 -1.59 8.51 -7.02
CA SER A 96 -0.98 9.72 -6.45
C SER A 96 0.14 9.37 -5.47
N GLY A 97 -0.04 8.36 -4.63
CA GLY A 97 0.98 7.89 -3.69
C GLY A 97 2.26 7.47 -4.40
N TRP A 98 2.18 6.65 -5.43
CA TRP A 98 3.33 6.27 -6.24
C TRP A 98 3.97 7.45 -6.98
N MET A 99 3.17 8.41 -7.44
CA MET A 99 3.72 9.63 -8.08
C MET A 99 4.49 10.49 -7.08
N ILE A 100 3.99 10.64 -5.85
CA ILE A 100 4.65 11.38 -4.78
C ILE A 100 5.91 10.64 -4.31
N SER A 101 5.83 9.31 -4.13
CA SER A 101 6.97 8.48 -3.77
C SER A 101 8.11 8.62 -4.78
N GLY A 102 7.83 8.52 -6.08
CA GLY A 102 8.83 8.73 -7.13
C GLY A 102 9.44 10.13 -7.15
N LYS A 103 8.71 11.14 -6.67
CA LYS A 103 9.22 12.50 -6.50
C LYS A 103 10.15 12.62 -5.28
N ILE A 104 9.80 11.98 -4.16
CA ILE A 104 10.54 12.06 -2.89
C ILE A 104 11.82 11.24 -2.94
N TYR A 105 11.72 10.00 -3.39
CA TYR A 105 12.83 9.03 -3.34
C TYR A 105 13.67 9.00 -4.61
N GLY A 106 13.28 9.76 -5.61
CA GLY A 106 14.11 10.15 -6.74
C GLY A 106 13.75 9.50 -8.06
N ASP A 107 13.87 10.31 -9.11
CA ASP A 107 13.88 9.86 -10.50
C ASP A 107 15.31 9.48 -10.98
N ALA A 108 16.28 9.52 -10.09
CA ALA A 108 17.67 9.17 -10.41
C ALA A 108 17.85 7.66 -10.20
N TYR A 109 17.41 6.88 -11.20
CA TYR A 109 17.70 5.46 -11.26
C TYR A 109 19.14 5.27 -11.69
N ASP A 110 19.92 4.56 -10.90
CA ASP A 110 21.23 4.07 -11.26
C ASP A 110 21.16 2.63 -11.83
N ASP A 111 22.29 2.08 -12.22
CA ASP A 111 22.36 0.72 -12.79
C ASP A 111 21.88 -0.34 -11.79
N GLU A 112 22.01 -0.10 -10.50
CA GLU A 112 21.57 -1.00 -9.42
C GLU A 112 20.04 -1.02 -9.33
N ASP A 113 19.39 0.13 -9.47
CA ASP A 113 17.92 0.24 -9.52
C ASP A 113 17.34 -0.48 -10.74
N TYR A 114 18.01 -0.38 -11.91
CA TYR A 114 17.57 -1.13 -13.09
C TYR A 114 17.78 -2.65 -12.95
N ALA A 115 18.75 -3.06 -12.15
CA ALA A 115 18.99 -4.48 -11.85
C ALA A 115 18.03 -5.00 -10.75
N ALA A 116 17.41 -4.11 -9.97
CA ALA A 116 16.44 -4.46 -8.95
C ALA A 116 15.16 -5.08 -9.55
N GLY A 117 14.46 -5.87 -8.74
CA GLY A 117 13.19 -6.49 -9.13
C GLY A 117 12.02 -5.51 -9.26
N TYR A 118 12.24 -4.22 -8.95
CA TYR A 118 11.19 -3.21 -8.83
C TYR A 118 11.05 -2.37 -10.09
N THR A 119 9.81 -2.00 -10.40
CA THR A 119 9.48 -1.02 -11.44
C THR A 119 9.48 0.38 -10.83
N PRO A 120 10.01 1.40 -11.53
CA PRO A 120 9.99 2.79 -11.07
C PRO A 120 8.62 3.25 -10.59
N ASP A 121 8.56 3.95 -9.46
CA ASP A 121 7.31 4.38 -8.82
C ASP A 121 6.38 5.17 -9.75
N ARG A 122 6.94 6.08 -10.55
CA ARG A 122 6.16 6.84 -11.55
C ARG A 122 5.57 5.94 -12.62
N HIS A 123 6.25 4.86 -12.99
CA HIS A 123 5.71 3.89 -13.94
C HIS A 123 4.56 3.10 -13.30
N ARG A 124 4.68 2.69 -12.03
CA ARG A 124 3.61 2.03 -11.26
C ARG A 124 2.37 2.93 -11.20
N SER A 125 2.54 4.23 -10.89
CA SER A 125 1.47 5.23 -10.92
C SER A 125 0.76 5.28 -12.29
N MET A 126 1.53 5.41 -13.38
CA MET A 126 0.99 5.50 -14.73
C MET A 126 0.28 4.21 -15.17
N GLN A 127 0.75 3.05 -14.70
CA GLN A 127 0.10 1.77 -14.98
C GLN A 127 -1.27 1.66 -14.31
N ILE A 128 -1.40 2.08 -13.05
CA ILE A 128 -2.70 2.16 -12.37
C ILE A 128 -3.66 3.03 -13.16
N VAL A 129 -3.26 4.26 -13.50
CA VAL A 129 -4.09 5.21 -14.27
C VAL A 129 -4.50 4.63 -15.63
N CYS A 130 -3.58 3.94 -16.31
CA CYS A 130 -3.86 3.30 -17.59
C CYS A 130 -4.91 2.20 -17.45
N LEU A 131 -4.80 1.34 -16.44
CA LEU A 131 -5.79 0.28 -16.21
C LEU A 131 -7.16 0.86 -15.83
N MET A 132 -7.20 1.96 -15.06
CA MET A 132 -8.45 2.67 -14.77
C MET A 132 -9.11 3.17 -16.05
N VAL A 133 -8.39 3.88 -16.91
CA VAL A 133 -8.89 4.38 -18.19
C VAL A 133 -9.29 3.24 -19.13
N GLY A 134 -8.53 2.15 -19.12
CA GLY A 134 -8.83 0.96 -19.91
C GLY A 134 -10.12 0.28 -19.49
N ALA A 135 -10.42 0.29 -18.18
CA ALA A 135 -11.63 -0.29 -17.61
C ALA A 135 -12.88 0.58 -17.89
N ASP A 136 -12.76 1.89 -17.71
CA ASP A 136 -13.85 2.86 -17.94
C ASP A 136 -13.28 4.22 -18.41
N GLY A 137 -13.08 4.35 -19.72
CA GLY A 137 -12.53 5.56 -20.31
C GLY A 137 -13.34 6.83 -20.01
N PRO A 138 -14.68 6.83 -20.11
CA PRO A 138 -15.50 7.99 -19.73
C PRO A 138 -15.30 8.43 -18.29
N ALA A 139 -15.25 7.51 -17.34
CA ALA A 139 -15.11 7.82 -15.93
C ALA A 139 -13.70 8.35 -15.59
N PHE A 140 -12.64 7.74 -16.13
CA PHE A 140 -11.27 7.99 -15.69
C PHE A 140 -10.40 8.86 -16.62
N ARG A 141 -10.95 9.30 -17.77
CA ARG A 141 -10.23 10.25 -18.64
C ARG A 141 -9.82 11.54 -17.95
N PRO A 142 -10.61 12.16 -17.06
CA PRO A 142 -10.16 13.32 -16.30
C PRO A 142 -8.93 13.04 -15.45
N VAL A 143 -8.87 11.86 -14.82
CA VAL A 143 -7.70 11.41 -14.04
C VAL A 143 -6.49 11.28 -14.95
N ALA A 144 -6.59 10.57 -16.07
CA ALA A 144 -5.48 10.41 -17.02
C ALA A 144 -4.97 11.77 -17.57
N ASN A 145 -5.86 12.72 -17.79
CA ASN A 145 -5.49 14.07 -18.23
C ASN A 145 -4.71 14.83 -17.15
N SER A 146 -5.05 14.67 -15.86
CA SER A 146 -4.30 15.30 -14.77
C SER A 146 -2.87 14.74 -14.64
N TYR A 147 -2.65 13.49 -15.09
CA TYR A 147 -1.33 12.87 -15.21
C TYR A 147 -0.63 13.17 -16.56
N SER A 148 -1.19 14.06 -17.38
CA SER A 148 -0.67 14.39 -18.71
C SER A 148 -0.50 13.17 -19.63
N MET A 149 -1.30 12.11 -19.43
CA MET A 149 -1.25 10.92 -20.27
C MET A 149 -1.73 11.25 -21.68
N GLN A 150 -0.90 10.98 -22.66
CA GLN A 150 -1.20 11.28 -24.07
C GLN A 150 -2.45 10.53 -24.56
N ALA A 151 -3.28 11.18 -25.38
CA ALA A 151 -4.56 10.62 -25.87
C ALA A 151 -4.39 9.26 -26.55
N ASP A 152 -3.27 9.06 -27.30
CA ASP A 152 -2.99 7.78 -27.95
C ASP A 152 -2.73 6.68 -26.90
N ARG A 153 -2.01 7.00 -25.83
CA ARG A 153 -1.80 6.07 -24.72
C ARG A 153 -3.12 5.75 -24.03
N GLN A 154 -3.95 6.74 -23.73
CA GLN A 154 -5.27 6.53 -23.14
C GLN A 154 -6.12 5.56 -23.98
N ARG A 155 -6.06 5.68 -25.31
CA ARG A 155 -6.78 4.75 -26.20
C ARG A 155 -6.22 3.33 -26.15
N SER A 156 -4.90 3.17 -26.06
CA SER A 156 -4.28 1.84 -26.00
C SER A 156 -4.46 1.14 -24.65
N CYS A 157 -4.71 1.87 -23.57
CA CYS A 157 -4.96 1.31 -22.24
C CYS A 157 -6.15 0.31 -22.21
N HIS A 158 -7.10 0.47 -23.14
CA HIS A 158 -8.20 -0.50 -23.28
C HIS A 158 -7.67 -1.92 -23.55
N PHE A 159 -6.69 -2.05 -24.43
CA PHE A 159 -6.10 -3.36 -24.74
C PHE A 159 -5.33 -3.93 -23.53
N ASP A 160 -4.62 -3.07 -22.77
CA ASP A 160 -3.91 -3.52 -21.57
C ASP A 160 -4.89 -4.06 -20.53
N TYR A 161 -6.00 -3.34 -20.31
CA TYR A 161 -7.02 -3.77 -19.36
C TYR A 161 -7.74 -5.04 -19.83
N GLU A 162 -8.10 -5.17 -21.11
CA GLU A 162 -8.74 -6.39 -21.65
C GLU A 162 -7.87 -7.63 -21.46
N VAL A 163 -6.56 -7.50 -21.70
CA VAL A 163 -5.61 -8.62 -21.49
C VAL A 163 -5.53 -8.96 -20.01
N LEU A 164 -5.42 -7.95 -19.14
CA LEU A 164 -5.40 -8.17 -17.70
C LEU A 164 -6.68 -8.81 -17.20
N ASP A 165 -7.85 -8.25 -17.53
CA ASP A 165 -9.16 -8.75 -17.08
C ASP A 165 -9.40 -10.21 -17.50
N ARG A 166 -9.08 -10.54 -18.76
CA ARG A 166 -9.17 -11.91 -19.24
C ARG A 166 -8.22 -12.85 -18.50
N SER A 167 -6.98 -12.41 -18.24
CA SER A 167 -5.98 -13.22 -17.52
C SER A 167 -6.41 -13.44 -16.08
N MET A 168 -6.84 -12.38 -15.40
CA MET A 168 -7.28 -12.47 -14.00
C MET A 168 -8.51 -13.36 -13.84
N ARG A 169 -9.49 -13.27 -14.75
CA ARG A 169 -10.64 -14.16 -14.74
C ARG A 169 -10.25 -15.61 -14.95
N ALA A 170 -9.32 -15.88 -15.86
CA ALA A 170 -8.87 -17.24 -16.13
C ALA A 170 -8.06 -17.83 -14.96
N LEU A 171 -7.23 -17.00 -14.29
CA LEU A 171 -6.38 -17.44 -13.19
C LEU A 171 -7.13 -17.58 -11.86
N LEU A 172 -8.13 -16.71 -11.63
CA LEU A 172 -8.89 -16.66 -10.39
C LEU A 172 -10.29 -17.28 -10.50
N ASP A 173 -10.62 -17.92 -11.65
CA ASP A 173 -11.87 -18.64 -11.85
C ASP A 173 -11.90 -19.98 -11.08
N ASN A 174 -11.51 -19.91 -9.82
CA ASN A 174 -11.64 -21.02 -8.89
C ASN A 174 -12.41 -20.53 -7.65
N PRO A 175 -13.73 -20.38 -7.76
CA PRO A 175 -14.55 -19.95 -6.64
C PRO A 175 -14.50 -21.02 -5.55
N GLY A 176 -13.53 -20.89 -4.68
CA GLY A 176 -13.42 -21.71 -3.50
C GLY A 176 -13.77 -20.87 -2.31
N THR A 177 -14.70 -21.32 -1.52
CA THR A 177 -14.92 -20.81 -0.18
C THR A 177 -14.16 -21.65 0.81
N GLY A 178 -13.63 -21.03 1.86
CA GLY A 178 -13.16 -21.77 3.02
C GLY A 178 -11.68 -21.70 3.36
N THR A 179 -10.93 -20.73 2.81
CA THR A 179 -9.60 -20.45 3.35
C THR A 179 -9.71 -20.04 4.82
N GLN A 180 -8.93 -20.67 5.67
CA GLN A 180 -8.83 -20.26 7.07
C GLN A 180 -7.95 -19.02 7.15
N VAL A 181 -8.49 -17.92 7.66
CA VAL A 181 -7.75 -16.66 7.82
C VAL A 181 -7.79 -16.22 9.27
N ASP A 182 -6.62 -16.01 9.87
CA ASP A 182 -6.44 -15.45 11.20
C ASP A 182 -5.99 -14.00 11.10
N VAL A 183 -6.73 -13.08 11.71
CA VAL A 183 -6.36 -11.67 11.79
C VAL A 183 -5.82 -11.35 13.17
N ARG A 184 -4.66 -10.69 13.23
CA ARG A 184 -4.02 -10.28 14.48
C ARG A 184 -3.52 -8.85 14.41
N TYR A 185 -3.75 -8.13 15.50
CA TYR A 185 -3.24 -6.78 15.68
C TYR A 185 -2.34 -6.76 16.91
N HIS A 186 -1.08 -6.45 16.72
CA HIS A 186 -0.15 -6.17 17.80
C HIS A 186 -0.17 -4.69 18.16
N ASN A 187 0.37 -4.35 19.32
CA ASN A 187 0.48 -2.96 19.76
C ASN A 187 1.63 -2.25 19.02
N GLY A 188 1.35 -1.11 18.41
CA GLY A 188 2.34 -0.28 17.71
C GLY A 188 3.25 0.52 18.64
N GLY A 189 2.90 0.62 19.93
CA GLY A 189 3.60 1.44 20.91
C GLY A 189 3.23 2.92 20.84
N GLN A 190 3.88 3.70 21.69
CA GLN A 190 3.54 5.12 21.86
C GLN A 190 3.71 5.94 20.57
N ARG A 191 4.78 5.67 19.82
CA ARG A 191 5.12 6.44 18.60
C ARG A 191 4.14 6.22 17.46
N LEU A 192 3.58 5.02 17.33
CA LEU A 192 2.69 4.64 16.24
C LEU A 192 1.21 4.61 16.65
N ARG A 193 0.87 5.15 17.84
CA ARG A 193 -0.50 5.11 18.37
C ARG A 193 -1.53 5.72 17.40
N THR A 194 -1.21 6.83 16.76
CA THR A 194 -2.09 7.49 15.79
C THR A 194 -2.27 6.61 14.54
N ALA A 195 -1.18 6.11 13.97
CA ALA A 195 -1.21 5.21 12.81
C ALA A 195 -1.97 3.91 13.11
N GLU A 196 -1.67 3.24 14.22
CA GLU A 196 -2.38 2.04 14.69
C GLU A 196 -3.89 2.31 14.81
N ARG A 197 -4.28 3.40 15.46
CA ARG A 197 -5.70 3.75 15.63
C ARG A 197 -6.40 3.99 14.30
N ILE A 198 -5.78 4.74 13.38
CA ILE A 198 -6.33 4.99 12.05
C ILE A 198 -6.50 3.68 11.30
N PHE A 199 -5.47 2.86 11.25
CA PHE A 199 -5.51 1.59 10.55
C PHE A 199 -6.59 0.64 11.08
N ARG A 200 -6.66 0.47 12.40
CA ARG A 200 -7.69 -0.37 13.04
C ARG A 200 -9.10 0.18 12.79
N SER A 201 -9.30 1.49 12.96
CA SER A 201 -10.62 2.09 12.81
C SER A 201 -11.12 2.16 11.37
N SER A 202 -10.24 2.07 10.38
CA SER A 202 -10.61 2.01 8.96
C SER A 202 -11.32 0.71 8.59
N GLY A 203 -11.03 -0.38 9.29
CA GLY A 203 -11.58 -1.71 9.02
C GLY A 203 -11.09 -2.37 7.74
N ILE A 204 -10.18 -1.75 6.98
CA ILE A 204 -9.69 -2.26 5.70
C ILE A 204 -8.99 -3.61 5.84
N PHE A 205 -8.24 -3.81 6.92
CA PHE A 205 -7.49 -5.04 7.15
C PHE A 205 -8.40 -6.25 7.34
N ASP A 206 -9.43 -6.10 8.17
CA ASP A 206 -10.44 -7.14 8.38
C ASP A 206 -11.27 -7.39 7.12
N SER A 207 -11.60 -6.31 6.37
CA SER A 207 -12.35 -6.42 5.12
C SER A 207 -11.58 -7.20 4.05
N VAL A 208 -10.30 -6.89 3.82
CA VAL A 208 -9.46 -7.61 2.86
C VAL A 208 -9.24 -9.07 3.29
N ALA A 209 -8.99 -9.31 4.57
CA ALA A 209 -8.86 -10.66 5.12
C ALA A 209 -10.14 -11.49 4.93
N GLU A 210 -11.33 -10.87 5.10
CA GLU A 210 -12.62 -11.52 4.86
C GLU A 210 -12.86 -11.82 3.38
N GLU A 211 -12.42 -10.93 2.47
CA GLU A 211 -12.47 -11.19 1.03
C GLU A 211 -11.60 -12.38 0.65
N VAL A 212 -10.39 -12.47 1.20
CA VAL A 212 -9.53 -13.65 1.01
C VAL A 212 -10.19 -14.92 1.52
N ARG A 213 -10.82 -14.87 2.70
CA ARG A 213 -11.53 -16.01 3.29
C ARG A 213 -12.68 -16.51 2.41
N ARG A 214 -13.43 -15.60 1.80
CA ARG A 214 -14.63 -15.92 1.01
C ARG A 214 -14.33 -16.17 -0.46
N GLY A 215 -13.36 -15.45 -1.01
CA GLY A 215 -13.11 -15.41 -2.45
C GLY A 215 -12.19 -16.52 -2.97
N TYR A 216 -11.41 -17.14 -2.09
CA TYR A 216 -10.38 -18.07 -2.53
C TYR A 216 -10.36 -19.35 -1.69
N ARG A 217 -10.00 -20.46 -2.35
CA ARG A 217 -9.75 -21.74 -1.69
C ARG A 217 -8.26 -22.04 -1.69
N MET A 218 -7.65 -21.88 -0.53
CA MET A 218 -6.23 -22.17 -0.33
C MET A 218 -6.07 -23.23 0.77
N GLU A 219 -5.11 -24.12 0.59
CA GLU A 219 -4.77 -25.09 1.62
C GLU A 219 -4.02 -24.43 2.77
N GLY A 220 -4.30 -24.89 3.98
CA GLY A 220 -3.67 -24.39 5.19
C GLY A 220 -4.35 -23.12 5.73
N ARG A 221 -3.58 -22.39 6.50
CA ARG A 221 -4.04 -21.19 7.21
C ARG A 221 -3.25 -19.98 6.75
N VAL A 222 -3.95 -18.94 6.38
CA VAL A 222 -3.38 -17.63 6.05
C VAL A 222 -3.45 -16.73 7.29
N LYS A 223 -2.38 -16.04 7.57
CA LYS A 223 -2.33 -15.05 8.66
C LYS A 223 -2.30 -13.65 8.08
N PHE A 224 -3.01 -12.76 8.76
CA PHE A 224 -2.96 -11.32 8.55
C PHE A 224 -2.50 -10.68 9.85
N THR A 225 -1.32 -10.08 9.86
CA THR A 225 -0.73 -9.51 11.07
C THR A 225 -0.38 -8.04 10.88
N ALA A 226 -1.05 -7.17 11.63
CA ALA A 226 -0.69 -5.76 11.71
C ALA A 226 0.16 -5.52 12.95
N ARG A 227 1.34 -4.92 12.74
CA ARG A 227 2.33 -4.75 13.82
C ARG A 227 3.27 -3.56 13.58
N ARG A 228 4.09 -3.29 14.57
CA ARG A 228 5.29 -2.48 14.41
C ARG A 228 6.40 -3.36 13.80
N CYS A 229 7.09 -2.85 12.77
CA CYS A 229 8.20 -3.55 12.11
C CYS A 229 9.55 -2.87 12.32
N GLY A 230 9.56 -1.56 12.57
CA GLY A 230 10.78 -0.74 12.66
C GLY A 230 11.06 0.06 11.39
N GLU A 231 10.32 -0.20 10.32
CA GLU A 231 10.39 0.46 9.02
C GLU A 231 9.02 0.56 8.37
N PRO A 232 8.76 1.55 7.48
CA PRO A 232 7.52 1.63 6.70
C PRO A 232 7.52 0.55 5.62
N ASN A 233 6.73 -0.52 5.84
CA ASN A 233 6.65 -1.64 4.92
C ASN A 233 5.33 -2.40 5.06
N ALA A 234 4.99 -3.19 4.05
CA ALA A 234 4.08 -4.32 4.11
C ALA A 234 4.68 -5.43 3.24
N PHE A 235 4.44 -6.68 3.59
CA PHE A 235 4.98 -7.80 2.82
C PHE A 235 4.23 -9.09 3.07
N TYR A 236 4.24 -9.97 2.08
CA TYR A 236 3.82 -11.34 2.20
C TYR A 236 5.04 -12.23 2.53
N ASP A 237 4.94 -13.01 3.60
CA ASP A 237 5.96 -14.01 3.97
C ASP A 237 5.48 -15.41 3.55
N PRO A 238 6.08 -16.02 2.50
CA PRO A 238 5.67 -17.33 2.02
C PRO A 238 6.03 -18.49 2.98
N GLU A 239 7.03 -18.29 3.86
CA GLU A 239 7.43 -19.34 4.82
C GLU A 239 6.37 -19.52 5.92
N THR A 240 5.79 -18.42 6.38
CA THR A 240 4.76 -18.42 7.44
C THR A 240 3.34 -18.29 6.91
N VAL A 241 3.17 -18.07 5.59
CA VAL A 241 1.90 -17.78 4.90
C VAL A 241 1.20 -16.62 5.57
N GLU A 242 1.89 -15.49 5.62
CA GLU A 242 1.47 -14.34 6.42
C GLU A 242 1.58 -13.03 5.63
N VAL A 243 0.47 -12.29 5.57
CA VAL A 243 0.44 -10.90 5.12
C VAL A 243 0.72 -10.02 6.34
N ILE A 244 1.82 -9.30 6.30
CA ILE A 244 2.27 -8.44 7.39
C ILE A 244 2.13 -6.98 6.97
N PHE A 245 1.46 -6.18 7.81
CA PHE A 245 1.31 -4.74 7.62
C PHE A 245 1.93 -3.97 8.77
N CYS A 246 2.87 -3.09 8.46
CA CYS A 246 3.60 -2.29 9.43
C CYS A 246 2.89 -0.97 9.67
N TYR A 247 2.63 -0.60 10.92
CA TYR A 247 1.99 0.68 11.23
C TYR A 247 2.82 1.90 10.83
N GLU A 248 4.13 1.72 10.70
CA GLU A 248 5.04 2.72 10.17
C GLU A 248 4.65 3.17 8.77
N LEU A 249 4.12 2.27 7.94
CA LEU A 249 3.69 2.60 6.58
C LEU A 249 2.48 3.55 6.57
N VAL A 250 1.52 3.36 7.49
CA VAL A 250 0.41 4.33 7.64
C VAL A 250 0.95 5.70 8.03
N GLN A 251 1.91 5.75 8.95
CA GLN A 251 2.52 7.00 9.39
C GLN A 251 3.28 7.68 8.25
N ASP A 252 3.96 6.89 7.43
CA ASP A 252 4.67 7.37 6.25
C ASP A 252 3.70 7.98 5.21
N PHE A 253 2.61 7.30 4.89
CA PHE A 253 1.57 7.84 4.01
C PHE A 253 0.93 9.14 4.55
N LEU A 254 0.71 9.23 5.86
CA LEU A 254 0.22 10.48 6.47
C LEU A 254 1.21 11.61 6.26
N GLN A 255 2.49 11.37 6.53
CA GLN A 255 3.55 12.37 6.38
C GLN A 255 3.75 12.77 4.92
N MET A 256 3.80 11.78 4.02
CA MET A 256 3.93 12.00 2.58
C MET A 256 2.86 12.95 2.05
N TYR A 257 1.60 12.77 2.43
CA TYR A 257 0.52 13.65 1.99
C TYR A 257 0.63 15.05 2.60
N VAL A 258 0.96 15.15 3.88
CA VAL A 258 1.13 16.43 4.57
C VAL A 258 2.25 17.27 3.93
N ASP A 259 3.35 16.64 3.56
CA ASP A 259 4.47 17.32 2.92
C ASP A 259 4.11 17.84 1.51
N GLU A 260 3.15 17.20 0.84
CA GLU A 260 2.64 17.64 -0.48
C GLU A 260 1.48 18.67 -0.40
N LEU A 261 0.85 18.88 0.76
CA LEU A 261 -0.27 19.83 0.91
C LEU A 261 0.00 21.23 0.34
N PRO A 262 1.18 21.86 0.50
CA PRO A 262 1.47 23.16 -0.09
C PRO A 262 1.37 23.18 -1.61
N GLU A 263 1.63 22.06 -2.29
CA GLU A 263 1.52 21.95 -3.75
C GLU A 263 0.10 21.58 -4.19
N ILE A 264 -0.59 20.75 -3.44
CA ILE A 264 -2.00 20.39 -3.70
C ILE A 264 -2.90 21.62 -3.60
N SER A 265 -2.68 22.47 -2.62
CA SER A 265 -3.46 23.70 -2.39
C SER A 265 -3.24 24.79 -3.44
N ARG A 266 -2.23 24.65 -4.33
CA ARG A 266 -1.95 25.62 -5.41
C ARG A 266 -2.57 25.21 -6.75
N LYS A 267 -3.11 24.01 -6.87
CA LYS A 267 -3.80 23.51 -8.06
C LYS A 267 -5.29 23.78 -7.97
#